data_27e563378e45dea90c5ffcb7249a5e17
#
_entry.id   27e563378e45dea90c5ffcb7249a5e17
#
_cell.length_a   1.000
_cell.length_b   1.000
_cell.length_c   1.000
_cell.angle_alpha   90.00
_cell.angle_beta   90.00
_cell.angle_gamma   90.00
#
_symmetry.space_group_name_H-M   'P 1'
#
loop_
_entity.id
_entity.type
_entity.pdbx_description
1 polymer ?
#
loop_
_entity_poly.entity_id
_entity_poly.type
_entity_poly.pdbx_seq_one_letter_code
_entity_poly.pdbx_strand_id
1 'polypeptide(L)'
;GKLPKETREEVITQVEHSFKRNDENWPICPWCKSLARPHVLMFNDAHMASDMEQELRFQRWREVLMDAGRQFRLSRGKLLRLVILEIGCGGRVPTVRGTCETTAAQMKKNADVTVARINVDFPLPDRLHPLASDTRYLCLPMKGLEALRKISENYTELMKPKPVRQHRAVQEQKQLRARSRSRETPTPPEVPAAPEPPGNA
;
A
#
# COMPACT_ATOMS: atom_id res chain seq x y z
N GLY A 1 -17.00 2.56 -4.17
CA GLY A 1 -17.75 2.85 -5.36
C GLY A 1 -17.36 4.22 -5.88
N LYS A 2 -17.15 4.39 -7.19
CA LYS A 2 -16.96 5.71 -7.78
C LYS A 2 -18.30 6.44 -7.68
N LEU A 3 -18.32 7.60 -7.04
CA LEU A 3 -19.47 8.51 -7.15
C LEU A 3 -19.71 8.80 -8.65
N PRO A 4 -20.95 8.78 -9.14
CA PRO A 4 -21.27 9.16 -10.50
C PRO A 4 -20.68 10.53 -10.80
N LYS A 5 -20.22 10.74 -12.04
CA LYS A 5 -19.55 11.98 -12.44
C LYS A 5 -20.44 13.22 -12.22
N GLU A 6 -21.72 13.07 -12.47
CA GLU A 6 -22.75 14.08 -12.27
C GLU A 6 -22.90 14.50 -10.79
N THR A 7 -22.94 13.54 -9.87
CA THR A 7 -23.02 13.82 -8.44
C THR A 7 -21.81 14.60 -7.92
N ARG A 8 -20.66 14.45 -8.56
CA ARG A 8 -19.43 15.16 -8.18
C ARG A 8 -19.44 16.62 -8.62
N GLU A 9 -19.94 16.89 -9.81
CA GLU A 9 -20.09 18.26 -10.33
C GLU A 9 -21.19 19.01 -9.58
N GLU A 10 -22.31 18.35 -9.28
CA GLU A 10 -23.38 18.89 -8.45
C GLU A 10 -22.92 19.25 -7.04
N VAL A 11 -22.15 18.37 -6.38
CA VAL A 11 -21.61 18.64 -5.05
C VAL A 11 -20.63 19.82 -5.08
N ILE A 12 -19.74 19.90 -6.10
CA ILE A 12 -18.82 21.02 -6.26
C ILE A 12 -19.59 22.32 -6.48
N THR A 13 -20.61 22.30 -7.33
CA THR A 13 -21.45 23.47 -7.62
C THR A 13 -22.23 23.89 -6.37
N GLN A 14 -22.77 22.95 -5.60
CA GLN A 14 -23.47 23.25 -4.33
C GLN A 14 -22.52 23.86 -3.31
N VAL A 15 -21.30 23.34 -3.17
CA VAL A 15 -20.28 23.89 -2.29
C VAL A 15 -19.89 25.30 -2.72
N GLU A 16 -19.61 25.53 -4.02
CA GLU A 16 -19.30 26.86 -4.53
C GLU A 16 -20.45 27.86 -4.36
N HIS A 17 -21.69 27.41 -4.58
CA HIS A 17 -22.89 28.25 -4.35
C HIS A 17 -23.10 28.57 -2.87
N SER A 18 -22.87 27.60 -1.99
CA SER A 18 -22.97 27.79 -0.54
C SER A 18 -21.96 28.82 -0.02
N PHE A 19 -20.73 28.77 -0.52
CA PHE A 19 -19.68 29.73 -0.12
C PHE A 19 -19.85 31.12 -0.73
N LYS A 20 -20.48 31.26 -1.91
CA LYS A 20 -20.65 32.55 -2.58
C LYS A 20 -21.91 33.33 -2.20
N ARG A 21 -22.92 32.66 -1.63
CA ARG A 21 -24.25 33.26 -1.45
C ARG A 21 -24.75 33.38 -0.01
N ASN A 22 -24.14 32.72 0.96
CA ASN A 22 -24.69 32.70 2.32
C ASN A 22 -23.61 32.95 3.36
N ASP A 23 -23.59 34.15 3.91
CA ASP A 23 -22.84 34.46 5.12
C ASP A 23 -23.23 33.57 6.31
N GLU A 24 -24.40 32.94 6.24
CA GLU A 24 -24.89 31.97 7.23
C GLU A 24 -24.13 30.64 7.26
N ASN A 25 -23.43 30.27 6.18
CA ASN A 25 -22.66 29.02 6.08
C ASN A 25 -21.19 29.14 6.51
N TRP A 26 -20.77 30.31 6.96
CA TRP A 26 -19.43 30.45 7.51
C TRP A 26 -19.32 29.66 8.83
N PRO A 27 -18.25 28.89 9.01
CA PRO A 27 -18.05 28.17 10.26
C PRO A 27 -17.95 29.14 11.42
N ILE A 28 -18.76 28.98 12.43
CA ILE A 28 -18.78 29.80 13.64
C ILE A 28 -18.14 29.02 14.77
N CYS A 29 -17.24 29.67 15.49
CA CYS A 29 -16.63 29.09 16.68
C CYS A 29 -17.70 28.80 17.75
N PRO A 30 -17.82 27.55 18.24
CA PRO A 30 -18.84 27.20 19.23
C PRO A 30 -18.64 27.91 20.57
N TRP A 31 -17.45 28.39 20.84
CA TRP A 31 -17.06 29.03 22.09
C TRP A 31 -17.31 30.56 22.07
N CYS A 32 -16.61 31.27 21.18
CA CYS A 32 -16.68 32.73 21.13
C CYS A 32 -17.71 33.30 20.15
N LYS A 33 -18.37 32.46 19.36
CA LYS A 33 -19.36 32.81 18.34
C LYS A 33 -18.83 33.70 17.19
N SER A 34 -17.53 33.91 17.13
CA SER A 34 -16.88 34.57 16.00
C SER A 34 -16.64 33.58 14.84
N LEU A 35 -16.28 34.11 13.67
CA LEU A 35 -15.87 33.28 12.55
C LEU A 35 -14.73 32.31 12.95
N ALA A 36 -14.91 31.04 12.69
CA ALA A 36 -13.86 30.06 12.86
C ALA A 36 -12.91 30.14 11.65
N ARG A 37 -11.64 30.01 11.90
CA ARG A 37 -10.62 29.88 10.86
C ARG A 37 -10.15 28.42 10.75
N PRO A 38 -9.61 28.00 9.61
CA PRO A 38 -8.95 26.70 9.51
C PRO A 38 -7.84 26.58 10.56
N HIS A 39 -7.66 25.41 11.13
CA HIS A 39 -6.59 25.11 12.08
C HIS A 39 -5.25 24.94 11.34
N VAL A 40 -4.77 26.04 10.76
CA VAL A 40 -3.51 26.13 10.02
C VAL A 40 -2.64 27.21 10.65
N LEU A 41 -1.42 26.83 11.03
CA LEU A 41 -0.44 27.76 11.56
C LEU A 41 0.00 28.74 10.47
N MET A 42 -0.28 30.02 10.68
CA MET A 42 0.16 31.11 9.80
C MET A 42 1.46 31.74 10.31
N PHE A 43 2.15 32.47 9.43
CA PHE A 43 3.32 33.23 9.86
C PHE A 43 2.93 34.27 10.94
N ASN A 44 3.75 34.36 11.99
CA ASN A 44 3.51 35.24 13.14
C ASN A 44 2.22 34.97 13.92
N ASP A 45 1.73 33.75 13.91
CA ASP A 45 0.49 33.36 14.58
C ASP A 45 0.75 32.93 16.03
N ALA A 46 1.04 33.90 16.87
CA ALA A 46 1.31 33.68 18.31
C ALA A 46 0.07 33.16 19.10
N HIS A 47 -1.12 33.28 18.52
CA HIS A 47 -2.39 32.93 19.18
C HIS A 47 -3.04 31.69 18.63
N MET A 48 -2.30 30.88 17.86
CA MET A 48 -2.83 29.60 17.39
C MET A 48 -3.04 28.66 18.57
N ALA A 49 -4.28 28.19 18.72
CA ALA A 49 -4.60 27.19 19.73
C ALA A 49 -3.88 25.86 19.37
N SER A 50 -3.21 25.28 20.35
CA SER A 50 -2.60 23.95 20.21
C SER A 50 -3.70 22.89 20.24
N ASP A 51 -3.69 21.97 19.28
CA ASP A 51 -4.55 20.78 19.29
C ASP A 51 -3.78 19.57 19.86
N MET A 52 -3.59 19.60 21.18
CA MET A 52 -2.91 18.51 21.90
C MET A 52 -3.62 17.16 21.71
N GLU A 53 -4.93 17.16 21.52
CA GLU A 53 -5.69 15.91 21.35
C GLU A 53 -5.34 15.23 20.03
N GLN A 54 -5.24 15.98 18.94
CA GLN A 54 -4.85 15.47 17.63
C GLN A 54 -3.40 14.95 17.64
N GLU A 55 -2.51 15.68 18.30
CA GLU A 55 -1.12 15.26 18.46
C GLU A 55 -1.02 13.95 19.23
N LEU A 56 -1.73 13.82 20.36
CA LEU A 56 -1.78 12.59 21.14
C LEU A 56 -2.40 11.43 20.36
N ARG A 57 -3.44 11.67 19.56
CA ARG A 57 -4.03 10.66 18.67
C ARG A 57 -3.01 10.16 17.65
N PHE A 58 -2.26 11.07 17.02
CA PHE A 58 -1.22 10.70 16.07
C PHE A 58 -0.09 9.91 16.73
N GLN A 59 0.35 10.31 17.92
CA GLN A 59 1.37 9.57 18.67
C GLN A 59 0.89 8.16 19.03
N ARG A 60 -0.32 8.02 19.57
CA ARG A 60 -0.92 6.71 19.87
C ARG A 60 -1.05 5.82 18.63
N TRP A 61 -1.47 6.41 17.51
CA TRP A 61 -1.54 5.67 16.25
C TRP A 61 -0.16 5.14 15.83
N ARG A 62 0.89 5.93 15.95
CA ARG A 62 2.27 5.47 15.67
C ARG A 62 2.69 4.33 16.59
N GLU A 63 2.40 4.42 17.87
CA GLU A 63 2.70 3.36 18.85
C GLU A 63 1.99 2.04 18.48
N VAL A 64 0.70 2.09 18.20
CA VAL A 64 -0.09 0.93 17.75
C VAL A 64 0.51 0.33 16.47
N LEU A 65 0.93 1.16 15.54
CA LEU A 65 1.54 0.68 14.29
C LEU A 65 2.91 0.02 14.55
N MET A 66 3.72 0.57 15.45
CA MET A 66 4.98 -0.05 15.87
C MET A 66 4.76 -1.40 16.54
N ASP A 67 3.76 -1.50 17.40
CA ASP A 67 3.42 -2.76 18.06
C ASP A 67 2.89 -3.80 17.07
N ALA A 68 2.03 -3.39 16.15
CA ALA A 68 1.56 -4.25 15.06
C ALA A 68 2.72 -4.80 14.22
N GLY A 69 3.70 -3.95 13.88
CA GLY A 69 4.91 -4.35 13.17
C GLY A 69 5.74 -5.37 13.95
N ARG A 70 5.89 -5.17 15.26
CA ARG A 70 6.58 -6.10 16.18
C ARG A 70 5.86 -7.46 16.24
N GLN A 71 4.55 -7.44 16.44
CA GLN A 71 3.74 -8.66 16.47
C GLN A 71 3.77 -9.42 15.14
N PHE A 72 3.70 -8.69 14.03
CA PHE A 72 3.80 -9.29 12.71
C PHE A 72 5.16 -9.96 12.49
N ARG A 73 6.25 -9.30 12.91
CA ARG A 73 7.60 -9.86 12.83
C ARG A 73 7.73 -11.13 13.70
N LEU A 74 7.21 -11.12 14.92
CA LEU A 74 7.26 -12.28 15.81
C LEU A 74 6.44 -13.46 15.27
N SER A 75 5.25 -13.20 14.75
CA SER A 75 4.34 -14.24 14.26
C SER A 75 4.66 -14.77 12.88
N ARG A 76 5.23 -13.95 11.99
CA ARG A 76 5.46 -14.27 10.58
C ARG A 76 6.93 -14.35 10.18
N GLY A 77 7.87 -13.96 11.05
CA GLY A 77 9.29 -13.88 10.73
C GLY A 77 9.63 -12.86 9.64
N LYS A 78 8.72 -11.92 9.34
CA LYS A 78 8.85 -10.92 8.27
C LYS A 78 8.53 -9.54 8.78
N LEU A 79 9.07 -8.51 8.13
CA LEU A 79 8.70 -7.13 8.44
C LEU A 79 7.34 -6.78 7.81
N LEU A 80 6.54 -6.02 8.54
CA LEU A 80 5.34 -5.38 8.02
C LEU A 80 5.75 -4.37 6.94
N ARG A 81 5.12 -4.40 5.77
CA ARG A 81 5.37 -3.40 4.72
C ARG A 81 4.52 -2.17 4.96
N LEU A 82 5.18 -1.03 5.07
CA LEU A 82 4.55 0.27 5.29
C LEU A 82 4.90 1.23 4.15
N VAL A 83 3.90 1.89 3.61
CA VAL A 83 4.09 2.97 2.64
C VAL A 83 3.62 4.27 3.25
N ILE A 84 4.48 5.27 3.27
CA ILE A 84 4.14 6.66 3.61
C ILE A 84 3.99 7.41 2.30
N LEU A 85 2.77 7.87 2.01
CA LEU A 85 2.48 8.62 0.80
C LEU A 85 2.47 10.12 1.11
N GLU A 86 3.42 10.84 0.53
CA GLU A 86 3.57 12.29 0.66
C GLU A 86 3.25 12.96 -0.68
N ILE A 87 2.29 13.89 -0.70
CA ILE A 87 1.81 14.53 -1.93
C ILE A 87 1.88 16.04 -1.81
N GLY A 88 2.62 16.70 -2.74
CA GLY A 88 2.64 18.15 -2.89
C GLY A 88 3.39 18.93 -1.80
N CYS A 89 4.11 18.26 -0.91
CA CYS A 89 4.81 18.91 0.17
C CYS A 89 6.08 19.60 -0.35
N GLY A 90 6.13 20.93 -0.19
CA GLY A 90 7.26 21.76 -0.63
C GLY A 90 8.43 21.78 0.36
N GLY A 91 9.58 22.29 -0.11
CA GLY A 91 10.77 22.42 0.73
C GLY A 91 10.79 23.69 1.60
N ARG A 92 9.98 24.71 1.28
CA ARG A 92 9.97 25.97 2.03
C ARG A 92 9.32 25.86 3.43
N VAL A 93 8.31 24.98 3.56
CA VAL A 93 7.67 24.63 4.82
C VAL A 93 7.80 23.13 5.02
N PRO A 94 8.92 22.66 5.58
CA PRO A 94 9.29 21.26 5.57
C PRO A 94 8.60 20.41 6.64
N THR A 95 7.62 20.94 7.36
CA THR A 95 6.98 20.27 8.50
C THR A 95 6.47 18.88 8.15
N VAL A 96 5.68 18.75 7.05
CA VAL A 96 5.13 17.44 6.62
C VAL A 96 6.26 16.52 6.17
N ARG A 97 7.22 17.04 5.40
CA ARG A 97 8.39 16.29 4.94
C ARG A 97 9.19 15.72 6.09
N GLY A 98 9.52 16.60 7.07
CA GLY A 98 10.21 16.18 8.29
C GLY A 98 9.42 15.15 9.12
N THR A 99 8.11 15.30 9.23
CA THR A 99 7.23 14.34 9.91
C THR A 99 7.25 12.99 9.20
N CYS A 100 7.17 12.97 7.86
CA CYS A 100 7.25 11.74 7.07
C CYS A 100 8.59 11.02 7.26
N GLU A 101 9.70 11.75 7.19
CA GLU A 101 11.05 11.20 7.38
C GLU A 101 11.29 10.69 8.81
N THR A 102 10.86 11.46 9.82
CA THR A 102 10.94 11.04 11.23
C THR A 102 10.11 9.80 11.49
N THR A 103 8.88 9.76 10.97
CA THR A 103 8.00 8.60 11.11
C THR A 103 8.62 7.37 10.44
N ALA A 104 9.14 7.51 9.22
CA ALA A 104 9.82 6.42 8.52
C ALA A 104 11.00 5.88 9.33
N ALA A 105 11.84 6.76 9.87
CA ALA A 105 12.99 6.39 10.69
C ALA A 105 12.60 5.63 11.95
N GLN A 106 11.54 6.06 12.64
CA GLN A 106 11.03 5.41 13.85
C GLN A 106 10.44 4.04 13.58
N MET A 107 9.71 3.90 12.44
CA MET A 107 9.05 2.65 12.07
C MET A 107 10.00 1.57 11.56
N LYS A 108 11.19 1.95 11.05
CA LYS A 108 12.15 1.07 10.39
C LYS A 108 12.54 -0.17 11.20
N LYS A 109 12.57 -0.09 12.52
CA LYS A 109 12.90 -1.24 13.39
C LYS A 109 11.89 -2.39 13.27
N ASN A 110 10.63 -2.07 12.96
CA ASN A 110 9.52 -3.02 12.99
C ASN A 110 8.81 -3.16 11.64
N ALA A 111 9.16 -2.33 10.65
CA ALA A 111 8.55 -2.34 9.33
C ALA A 111 9.57 -2.11 8.21
N ASP A 112 9.29 -2.66 7.03
CA ASP A 112 9.97 -2.31 5.77
C ASP A 112 9.25 -1.08 5.20
N VAL A 113 9.84 0.08 5.40
CA VAL A 113 9.20 1.37 5.10
C VAL A 113 9.66 1.90 3.76
N THR A 114 8.67 2.32 2.97
CA THR A 114 8.89 3.07 1.73
C THR A 114 8.19 4.43 1.83
N VAL A 115 8.91 5.52 1.57
CA VAL A 115 8.32 6.85 1.44
C VAL A 115 8.10 7.12 -0.04
N ALA A 116 6.84 7.21 -0.46
CA ALA A 116 6.46 7.60 -1.82
C ALA A 116 6.18 9.10 -1.85
N ARG A 117 7.08 9.85 -2.45
CA ARG A 117 6.99 11.32 -2.54
C ARG A 117 6.58 11.75 -3.93
N ILE A 118 5.42 12.39 -4.02
CA ILE A 118 4.85 12.91 -5.25
C ILE A 118 4.95 14.43 -5.22
N ASN A 119 5.89 14.98 -5.99
CA ASN A 119 6.09 16.42 -6.10
C ASN A 119 6.80 16.75 -7.41
N VAL A 120 6.35 17.78 -8.11
CA VAL A 120 6.94 18.21 -9.40
C VAL A 120 8.35 18.74 -9.19
N ASP A 121 8.52 19.62 -8.19
CA ASP A 121 9.75 20.40 -8.00
C ASP A 121 10.70 19.75 -6.99
N PHE A 122 10.16 19.09 -5.96
CA PHE A 122 10.92 18.56 -4.83
C PHE A 122 10.65 17.07 -4.58
N PRO A 123 10.87 16.17 -5.55
CA PRO A 123 10.58 14.74 -5.39
C PRO A 123 11.64 14.02 -4.53
N LEU A 124 12.83 14.58 -4.41
CA LEU A 124 13.96 13.92 -3.74
C LEU A 124 13.85 13.99 -2.20
N PRO A 125 14.45 13.04 -1.48
CA PRO A 125 14.52 13.08 -0.02
C PRO A 125 15.38 14.25 0.46
N ASP A 126 14.96 14.88 1.56
CA ASP A 126 15.70 15.98 2.18
C ASP A 126 16.83 15.49 3.09
N ARG A 127 16.73 14.22 3.53
CA ARG A 127 17.66 13.60 4.49
C ARG A 127 17.80 14.42 5.80
N LEU A 128 16.69 15.01 6.23
CA LEU A 128 16.65 15.83 7.44
C LEU A 128 16.90 15.01 8.71
N HIS A 129 16.60 13.73 8.68
CA HIS A 129 16.80 12.83 9.81
C HIS A 129 18.00 11.92 9.57
N PRO A 130 18.96 11.81 10.51
CA PRO A 130 20.17 10.97 10.33
C PRO A 130 19.88 9.51 10.00
N LEU A 131 18.77 8.96 10.54
CA LEU A 131 18.35 7.58 10.29
C LEU A 131 17.57 7.40 8.97
N ALA A 132 17.29 8.48 8.24
CA ALA A 132 16.59 8.42 6.96
C ALA A 132 17.51 7.95 5.81
N SER A 133 18.83 7.88 6.02
CA SER A 133 19.81 7.50 4.99
C SER A 133 19.50 6.17 4.30
N ASP A 134 18.95 5.19 5.05
CA ASP A 134 18.64 3.87 4.51
C ASP A 134 17.14 3.68 4.22
N THR A 135 16.33 4.72 4.33
CA THR A 135 14.91 4.64 4.00
C THR A 135 14.76 4.54 2.49
N ARG A 136 13.91 3.62 2.04
CA ARG A 136 13.58 3.50 0.62
C ARG A 136 12.67 4.65 0.20
N TYR A 137 13.06 5.36 -0.84
CA TYR A 137 12.24 6.42 -1.43
C TYR A 137 11.77 6.02 -2.83
N LEU A 138 10.51 6.31 -3.10
CA LEU A 138 9.93 6.31 -4.43
C LEU A 138 9.62 7.77 -4.79
N CYS A 139 10.46 8.35 -5.64
CA CYS A 139 10.37 9.75 -6.04
C CYS A 139 9.58 9.87 -7.34
N LEU A 140 8.45 10.55 -7.32
CA LEU A 140 7.57 10.71 -8.46
C LEU A 140 7.48 12.20 -8.84
N PRO A 141 8.26 12.65 -9.87
CA PRO A 141 8.28 14.05 -10.32
C PRO A 141 7.05 14.35 -11.19
N MET A 142 5.87 14.35 -10.59
CA MET A 142 4.60 14.58 -11.28
C MET A 142 3.57 15.25 -10.38
N LYS A 143 2.50 15.75 -10.99
CA LYS A 143 1.37 16.35 -10.26
C LYS A 143 0.62 15.29 -9.46
N GLY A 144 0.16 15.66 -8.26
CA GLY A 144 -0.53 14.74 -7.35
C GLY A 144 -1.74 14.03 -7.97
N LEU A 145 -2.61 14.78 -8.67
CA LEU A 145 -3.77 14.21 -9.33
C LEU A 145 -3.39 13.19 -10.42
N GLU A 146 -2.36 13.50 -11.21
CA GLU A 146 -1.85 12.60 -12.24
C GLU A 146 -1.32 11.29 -11.63
N ALA A 147 -0.51 11.42 -10.57
CA ALA A 147 0.00 10.27 -9.86
C ALA A 147 -1.12 9.40 -9.28
N LEU A 148 -2.11 10.01 -8.61
CA LEU A 148 -3.24 9.27 -8.05
C LEU A 148 -4.09 8.56 -9.11
N ARG A 149 -4.29 9.18 -10.27
CA ARG A 149 -4.97 8.53 -11.41
C ARG A 149 -4.20 7.30 -11.89
N LYS A 150 -2.90 7.44 -12.12
CA LYS A 150 -2.03 6.31 -12.53
C LYS A 150 -2.02 5.19 -11.49
N ILE A 151 -1.95 5.52 -10.20
CA ILE A 151 -2.03 4.54 -9.11
C ILE A 151 -3.37 3.81 -9.14
N SER A 152 -4.48 4.56 -9.29
CA SER A 152 -5.83 3.97 -9.33
C SER A 152 -6.03 3.06 -10.54
N GLU A 153 -5.55 3.45 -11.71
CA GLU A 153 -5.64 2.66 -12.94
C GLU A 153 -4.84 1.36 -12.81
N ASN A 154 -3.58 1.46 -12.37
CA ASN A 154 -2.74 0.29 -12.16
C ASN A 154 -3.28 -0.64 -11.06
N TYR A 155 -3.80 -0.07 -9.95
CA TYR A 155 -4.42 -0.86 -8.89
C TYR A 155 -5.63 -1.63 -9.41
N THR A 156 -6.49 -0.98 -10.18
CA THR A 156 -7.66 -1.61 -10.80
C THR A 156 -7.24 -2.76 -11.73
N GLU A 157 -6.18 -2.59 -12.51
CA GLU A 157 -5.64 -3.64 -13.37
C GLU A 157 -5.06 -4.83 -12.58
N LEU A 158 -4.29 -4.53 -11.51
CA LEU A 158 -3.71 -5.56 -10.64
C LEU A 158 -4.76 -6.37 -9.88
N MET A 159 -5.91 -5.75 -9.56
CA MET A 159 -7.00 -6.39 -8.83
C MET A 159 -7.98 -7.13 -9.74
N LYS A 160 -7.85 -7.03 -11.06
CA LYS A 160 -8.60 -7.90 -11.96
C LYS A 160 -8.27 -9.36 -11.66
N PRO A 161 -9.29 -10.24 -11.52
CA PRO A 161 -9.02 -11.66 -11.32
C PRO A 161 -8.15 -12.14 -12.48
N LYS A 162 -6.95 -12.59 -12.15
CA LYS A 162 -6.09 -13.21 -13.16
C LYS A 162 -6.87 -14.37 -13.75
N PRO A 163 -6.97 -14.49 -15.09
CA PRO A 163 -7.63 -15.63 -15.70
C PRO A 163 -6.99 -16.88 -15.08
N VAL A 164 -7.83 -17.74 -14.51
CA VAL A 164 -7.39 -19.00 -13.90
C VAL A 164 -6.58 -19.70 -14.99
N ARG A 165 -5.27 -19.54 -14.93
CA ARG A 165 -4.36 -20.25 -15.83
C ARG A 165 -4.75 -21.70 -15.69
N GLN A 166 -5.02 -22.34 -16.81
CA GLN A 166 -5.43 -23.71 -17.00
C GLN A 166 -4.44 -24.71 -16.34
N HIS A 167 -4.20 -24.55 -15.04
CA HIS A 167 -3.49 -25.55 -14.26
C HIS A 167 -4.25 -26.90 -14.27
N ARG A 168 -5.59 -26.82 -14.46
CA ARG A 168 -6.42 -28.01 -14.61
C ARG A 168 -6.09 -28.79 -15.89
N ALA A 169 -5.97 -28.12 -17.04
CA ALA A 169 -5.66 -28.79 -18.30
C ALA A 169 -4.26 -29.41 -18.30
N VAL A 170 -3.28 -28.77 -17.67
CA VAL A 170 -1.92 -29.32 -17.53
C VAL A 170 -1.88 -30.48 -16.54
N GLN A 171 -2.66 -30.45 -15.47
CA GLN A 171 -2.77 -31.60 -14.55
C GLN A 171 -3.56 -32.76 -15.16
N GLU A 172 -4.63 -32.49 -15.88
CA GLU A 172 -5.36 -33.53 -16.64
C GLU A 172 -4.51 -34.15 -17.73
N GLN A 173 -3.74 -33.35 -18.48
CA GLN A 173 -2.78 -33.91 -19.44
C GLN A 173 -1.66 -34.73 -18.77
N LYS A 174 -1.15 -34.29 -17.61
CA LYS A 174 -0.18 -35.10 -16.85
C LYS A 174 -0.79 -36.40 -16.32
N GLN A 175 -2.03 -36.39 -15.87
CA GLN A 175 -2.73 -37.57 -15.40
C GLN A 175 -3.09 -38.54 -16.55
N LEU A 176 -3.48 -38.02 -17.73
CA LEU A 176 -3.70 -38.81 -18.92
C LEU A 176 -2.42 -39.49 -19.41
N ARG A 177 -1.30 -38.78 -19.44
CA ARG A 177 0.01 -39.35 -19.80
C ARG A 177 0.52 -40.37 -18.78
N ALA A 178 0.23 -40.20 -17.49
CA ALA A 178 0.56 -41.20 -16.47
C ALA A 178 -0.31 -42.47 -16.62
N ARG A 179 -1.59 -42.35 -16.97
CA ARG A 179 -2.50 -43.48 -17.21
C ARG A 179 -2.19 -44.24 -18.51
N SER A 180 -1.66 -43.59 -19.54
CA SER A 180 -1.22 -44.29 -20.76
C SER A 180 0.07 -45.08 -20.52
N ARG A 181 1.00 -44.55 -19.72
CA ARG A 181 2.23 -45.27 -19.35
C ARG A 181 2.00 -46.51 -18.46
N SER A 182 0.98 -46.51 -17.63
CA SER A 182 0.65 -47.65 -16.76
C SER A 182 -0.15 -48.75 -17.47
N ARG A 183 -0.53 -48.57 -18.75
CA ARG A 183 -1.17 -49.58 -19.57
C ARG A 183 -0.20 -50.37 -20.44
N GLU A 184 1.03 -49.94 -20.56
CA GLU A 184 2.10 -50.72 -21.16
C GLU A 184 2.71 -51.64 -20.08
N THR A 185 2.04 -52.74 -19.79
CA THR A 185 2.64 -53.82 -18.98
C THR A 185 3.77 -54.45 -19.78
N PRO A 186 4.98 -54.54 -19.23
CA PRO A 186 6.04 -55.32 -19.89
C PRO A 186 5.65 -56.78 -19.93
N THR A 187 5.74 -57.38 -21.11
CA THR A 187 5.63 -58.82 -21.33
C THR A 187 6.64 -59.51 -20.40
N PRO A 188 6.20 -60.52 -19.62
CA PRO A 188 7.14 -61.24 -18.75
C PRO A 188 8.24 -61.91 -19.59
N PRO A 189 9.49 -61.95 -19.14
CA PRO A 189 10.55 -62.63 -19.85
C PRO A 189 10.23 -64.12 -19.91
N GLU A 190 10.39 -64.71 -21.09
CA GLU A 190 10.29 -66.17 -21.36
C GLU A 190 11.28 -66.91 -20.46
N VAL A 191 10.78 -67.78 -19.61
CA VAL A 191 11.62 -68.65 -18.74
C VAL A 191 12.22 -69.75 -19.61
N PRO A 192 13.54 -69.90 -19.70
CA PRO A 192 14.15 -71.01 -20.45
C PRO A 192 13.81 -72.36 -19.78
N ALA A 193 13.42 -73.29 -20.63
CA ALA A 193 13.10 -74.64 -20.21
C ALA A 193 14.24 -75.37 -19.46
N ALA A 194 13.89 -75.97 -18.33
CA ALA A 194 14.85 -76.72 -17.54
C ALA A 194 15.41 -77.95 -18.33
N PRO A 195 16.69 -78.26 -18.17
CA PRO A 195 17.29 -79.42 -18.83
C PRO A 195 16.74 -80.73 -18.21
N GLU A 196 16.48 -81.71 -19.10
CA GLU A 196 16.02 -83.08 -18.74
C GLU A 196 17.07 -83.80 -17.89
N PRO A 197 16.64 -84.67 -16.93
CA PRO A 197 17.56 -85.45 -16.09
C PRO A 197 18.22 -86.54 -16.88
N PRO A 198 19.47 -86.92 -16.57
CA PRO A 198 20.17 -88.01 -17.24
C PRO A 198 19.56 -89.36 -16.91
N GLY A 199 19.33 -90.10 -17.97
CA GLY A 199 18.84 -91.50 -17.82
C GLY A 199 19.81 -92.40 -17.12
N ASN A 200 19.27 -93.24 -16.20
CA ASN A 200 19.99 -94.32 -15.56
C ASN A 200 20.32 -95.41 -16.57
N ALA A 201 21.56 -95.79 -16.62
CA ALA A 201 22.03 -97.06 -17.10
C ALA A 201 22.65 -97.82 -15.91
#